data_efc847547588ffc817390cee96ced966
#
_entry.id   efc847547588ffc817390cee96ced966
#
_cell.length_a   1.000
_cell.length_b   1.000
_cell.length_c   1.000
_cell.angle_alpha   90.00
_cell.angle_beta   90.00
_cell.angle_gamma   90.00
#
_symmetry.space_group_name_H-M   'P 1'
#
loop_
_entity.id
_entity.type
_entity.pdbx_description
1 polymer ?
#
loop_
_entity_poly.entity_id
_entity_poly.type
_entity_poly.pdbx_seq_one_letter_code
_entity_poly.pdbx_strand_id
1 'polypeptide(L)'
;PAYTTSAGWLGYSDEKLRALCQASLEKGWSHFKIKVGQNVEDDIRRLRIIREEIGWDRKVMLDANQVWDVNEAIQYMQQLAEFKPWWIEEPTSPDDVLGHAAIAYAIKPIGVATGEACQNRIIFKQLMQANAISFCQIDSCRMGGVNEVLAVILMAEKFGIPVCPHAGGVGLCEYVQHFAMFDYICVSGSLENRLVEYVDHLHEHFYHPVVMKDGRYMPPTAPGYSISMKEASLDEFEYPHGQAWST
;
A
#
# COMPACT_ATOMS: atom_id res chain seq x y z
N PRO A 1 -8.78 -1.29 -9.39
CA PRO A 1 -7.59 -0.44 -9.61
C PRO A 1 -6.52 -0.69 -8.55
N ALA A 2 -5.27 -0.39 -8.92
CA ALA A 2 -4.13 -0.63 -8.06
C ALA A 2 -3.14 0.55 -8.08
N TYR A 3 -2.22 0.57 -7.12
CA TYR A 3 -1.06 1.45 -7.13
C TYR A 3 0.23 0.63 -7.10
N THR A 4 1.28 1.15 -7.76
CA THR A 4 2.60 0.49 -7.76
C THR A 4 3.53 1.16 -6.77
N THR A 5 4.32 0.35 -6.05
CA THR A 5 5.38 0.80 -5.14
C THR A 5 6.77 0.64 -5.77
N SER A 6 6.86 -0.05 -6.91
CA SER A 6 8.13 -0.47 -7.51
C SER A 6 8.98 0.69 -8.03
N ALA A 7 8.37 1.84 -8.35
CA ALA A 7 9.06 2.97 -8.95
C ALA A 7 9.83 3.85 -7.95
N GLY A 8 9.56 3.79 -6.65
CA GLY A 8 9.99 4.81 -5.70
C GLY A 8 10.66 4.34 -4.42
N TRP A 9 11.51 3.30 -4.47
CA TRP A 9 12.25 2.86 -3.28
C TRP A 9 13.42 3.81 -2.95
N LEU A 10 13.78 3.83 -1.66
CA LEU A 10 14.95 4.58 -1.19
C LEU A 10 16.23 4.04 -1.83
N GLY A 11 17.20 4.92 -2.07
CA GLY A 11 18.52 4.54 -2.62
C GLY A 11 18.56 4.29 -4.12
N TYR A 12 17.45 4.46 -4.85
CA TYR A 12 17.49 4.40 -6.31
C TYR A 12 18.18 5.61 -6.92
N SER A 13 19.00 5.39 -7.97
CA SER A 13 19.55 6.48 -8.76
C SER A 13 18.45 7.21 -9.55
N ASP A 14 18.74 8.43 -9.99
CA ASP A 14 17.81 9.24 -10.78
C ASP A 14 17.42 8.56 -12.09
N GLU A 15 18.38 7.91 -12.74
CA GLU A 15 18.15 7.16 -13.99
C GLU A 15 17.21 5.98 -13.74
N LYS A 16 17.40 5.25 -12.62
CA LYS A 16 16.53 4.13 -12.26
C LYS A 16 15.13 4.60 -11.92
N LEU A 17 14.99 5.69 -11.18
CA LEU A 17 13.70 6.31 -10.88
C LEU A 17 12.94 6.66 -12.17
N ARG A 18 13.59 7.36 -13.09
CA ARG A 18 13.00 7.75 -14.39
C ARG A 18 12.59 6.52 -15.19
N ALA A 19 13.49 5.57 -15.35
CA ALA A 19 13.21 4.35 -16.12
C ALA A 19 12.03 3.55 -15.56
N LEU A 20 11.93 3.40 -14.22
CA LEU A 20 10.83 2.69 -13.58
C LEU A 20 9.50 3.46 -13.68
N CYS A 21 9.50 4.79 -13.60
CA CYS A 21 8.32 5.60 -13.85
C CYS A 21 7.82 5.42 -15.28
N GLN A 22 8.71 5.50 -16.28
CA GLN A 22 8.37 5.33 -17.69
C GLN A 22 7.82 3.94 -17.99
N ALA A 23 8.51 2.89 -17.52
CA ALA A 23 8.04 1.50 -17.67
C ALA A 23 6.67 1.27 -17.00
N SER A 24 6.41 1.94 -15.87
CA SER A 24 5.10 1.88 -15.20
C SER A 24 4.02 2.59 -16.00
N LEU A 25 4.33 3.75 -16.59
CA LEU A 25 3.40 4.48 -17.46
C LEU A 25 3.02 3.65 -18.69
N GLU A 26 3.97 2.96 -19.32
CA GLU A 26 3.73 2.07 -20.46
C GLU A 26 2.79 0.91 -20.10
N LYS A 27 2.84 0.43 -18.83
CA LYS A 27 1.94 -0.59 -18.28
C LYS A 27 0.57 -0.02 -17.81
N GLY A 28 0.30 1.26 -18.07
CA GLY A 28 -0.98 1.91 -17.72
C GLY A 28 -1.17 2.31 -16.26
N TRP A 29 -0.09 2.38 -15.47
CA TRP A 29 -0.19 2.83 -14.08
C TRP A 29 -0.53 4.32 -13.98
N SER A 30 -1.43 4.63 -13.05
CA SER A 30 -1.88 6.01 -12.76
C SER A 30 -1.68 6.43 -11.30
N HIS A 31 -1.28 5.50 -10.44
CA HIS A 31 -1.06 5.72 -9.02
C HIS A 31 0.31 5.16 -8.61
N PHE A 32 1.13 6.00 -7.99
CA PHE A 32 2.54 5.71 -7.70
C PHE A 32 2.82 5.97 -6.22
N LYS A 33 3.23 4.95 -5.47
CA LYS A 33 3.67 5.09 -4.08
C LYS A 33 5.20 5.15 -4.01
N ILE A 34 5.71 6.01 -3.14
CA ILE A 34 7.12 6.35 -3.01
C ILE A 34 7.51 6.28 -1.55
N LYS A 35 8.63 5.63 -1.25
CA LYS A 35 9.20 5.64 0.09
C LYS A 35 9.87 6.98 0.38
N VAL A 36 9.61 7.54 1.55
CA VAL A 36 10.17 8.81 2.05
C VAL A 36 10.64 8.66 3.50
N GLY A 37 11.28 9.69 4.03
CA GLY A 37 11.54 9.81 5.47
C GLY A 37 12.99 9.61 5.89
N GLN A 38 13.90 9.29 4.98
CA GLN A 38 15.32 9.20 5.29
C GLN A 38 16.00 10.58 5.31
N ASN A 39 15.66 11.43 4.35
CA ASN A 39 16.19 12.79 4.22
C ASN A 39 15.21 13.62 3.38
N VAL A 40 14.73 14.76 3.89
CA VAL A 40 13.68 15.56 3.25
C VAL A 40 14.16 16.22 1.95
N GLU A 41 15.41 16.65 1.87
CA GLU A 41 15.97 17.24 0.66
C GLU A 41 16.07 16.21 -0.47
N ASP A 42 16.44 14.97 -0.14
CA ASP A 42 16.43 13.86 -1.09
C ASP A 42 15.01 13.47 -1.49
N ASP A 43 14.07 13.47 -0.57
CA ASP A 43 12.66 13.21 -0.85
C ASP A 43 12.09 14.26 -1.82
N ILE A 44 12.39 15.55 -1.61
CA ILE A 44 12.03 16.65 -2.50
C ILE A 44 12.64 16.44 -3.89
N ARG A 45 13.94 16.11 -3.97
CA ARG A 45 14.63 15.83 -5.24
C ARG A 45 13.96 14.68 -6.01
N ARG A 46 13.71 13.57 -5.33
CA ARG A 46 13.07 12.38 -5.93
C ARG A 46 11.64 12.67 -6.36
N LEU A 47 10.86 13.39 -5.56
CA LEU A 47 9.50 13.78 -5.91
C LEU A 47 9.45 14.70 -7.13
N ARG A 48 10.42 15.60 -7.27
CA ARG A 48 10.55 16.45 -8.47
C ARG A 48 10.75 15.60 -9.71
N ILE A 49 11.69 14.66 -9.68
CA ILE A 49 11.94 13.71 -10.78
C ILE A 49 10.66 12.93 -11.12
N ILE A 50 9.99 12.41 -10.12
CA ILE A 50 8.79 11.61 -10.34
C ILE A 50 7.67 12.46 -10.95
N ARG A 51 7.46 13.70 -10.48
CA ARG A 51 6.48 14.60 -11.08
C ARG A 51 6.83 15.01 -12.52
N GLU A 52 8.12 15.15 -12.85
CA GLU A 52 8.57 15.36 -14.22
C GLU A 52 8.16 14.19 -15.13
N GLU A 53 8.28 12.95 -14.65
CA GLU A 53 7.97 11.75 -15.43
C GLU A 53 6.47 11.45 -15.50
N ILE A 54 5.77 11.44 -14.35
CA ILE A 54 4.35 11.01 -14.31
C ILE A 54 3.36 12.14 -14.56
N GLY A 55 3.79 13.39 -14.50
CA GLY A 55 2.92 14.57 -14.61
C GLY A 55 2.12 14.83 -13.33
N TRP A 56 1.14 15.74 -13.43
CA TRP A 56 0.35 16.21 -12.30
C TRP A 56 -1.06 15.60 -12.21
N ASP A 57 -1.53 14.97 -13.29
CA ASP A 57 -2.84 14.32 -13.36
C ASP A 57 -2.86 12.98 -12.66
N ARG A 58 -1.70 12.35 -12.54
CA ARG A 58 -1.54 11.06 -11.83
C ARG A 58 -1.34 11.27 -10.34
N LYS A 59 -1.76 10.29 -9.56
CA LYS A 59 -1.64 10.34 -8.10
C LYS A 59 -0.24 9.87 -7.67
N VAL A 60 0.36 10.61 -6.76
CA VAL A 60 1.54 10.19 -6.01
C VAL A 60 1.16 10.03 -4.56
N MET A 61 1.61 8.95 -3.94
CA MET A 61 1.43 8.65 -2.53
C MET A 61 2.81 8.50 -1.88
N LEU A 62 2.90 8.89 -0.63
CA LEU A 62 4.14 8.83 0.13
C LEU A 62 4.00 7.80 1.25
N ASP A 63 5.09 7.11 1.58
CA ASP A 63 5.13 6.11 2.63
C ASP A 63 6.39 6.30 3.46
N ALA A 64 6.21 6.68 4.73
CA ALA A 64 7.29 6.97 5.66
C ALA A 64 7.69 5.76 6.53
N ASN A 65 6.95 4.64 6.47
CA ASN A 65 7.22 3.45 7.27
C ASN A 65 7.55 3.76 8.74
N GLN A 66 6.74 4.62 9.38
CA GLN A 66 6.76 4.89 10.82
C GLN A 66 8.00 5.64 11.35
N VAL A 67 8.82 6.23 10.46
CA VAL A 67 10.14 6.78 10.87
C VAL A 67 10.06 8.13 11.57
N TRP A 68 8.95 8.86 11.46
CA TRP A 68 8.81 10.20 12.04
C TRP A 68 8.10 10.21 13.39
N ASP A 69 8.44 11.19 14.23
CA ASP A 69 7.52 11.60 15.26
C ASP A 69 6.41 12.51 14.68
N VAL A 70 5.41 12.85 15.51
CA VAL A 70 4.25 13.64 15.06
C VAL A 70 4.64 15.02 14.53
N ASN A 71 5.57 15.70 15.16
CA ASN A 71 6.00 17.03 14.76
C ASN A 71 6.84 16.99 13.48
N GLU A 72 7.74 16.03 13.38
CA GLU A 72 8.53 15.78 12.16
C GLU A 72 7.62 15.47 10.98
N ALA A 73 6.64 14.57 11.16
CA ALA A 73 5.67 14.23 10.11
C ALA A 73 4.94 15.49 9.60
N ILE A 74 4.47 16.35 10.51
CA ILE A 74 3.80 17.60 10.12
C ILE A 74 4.75 18.53 9.37
N GLN A 75 5.96 18.75 9.88
CA GLN A 75 6.94 19.66 9.27
C GLN A 75 7.39 19.19 7.89
N TYR A 76 7.68 17.89 7.74
CA TYR A 76 8.13 17.34 6.47
C TYR A 76 7.00 17.30 5.46
N MET A 77 5.79 16.92 5.87
CA MET A 77 4.64 16.93 4.97
C MET A 77 4.26 18.34 4.48
N GLN A 78 4.50 19.38 5.28
CA GLN A 78 4.34 20.77 4.82
C GLN A 78 5.32 21.13 3.70
N GLN A 79 6.57 20.64 3.76
CA GLN A 79 7.56 20.83 2.71
C GLN A 79 7.25 20.01 1.45
N LEU A 80 6.72 18.79 1.63
CA LEU A 80 6.38 17.90 0.52
C LEU A 80 5.01 18.23 -0.12
N ALA A 81 4.22 19.12 0.49
CA ALA A 81 2.87 19.47 0.01
C ALA A 81 2.85 20.09 -1.38
N GLU A 82 3.93 20.78 -1.81
CA GLU A 82 4.04 21.32 -3.18
C GLU A 82 3.89 20.28 -4.27
N PHE A 83 4.28 19.01 -4.00
CA PHE A 83 4.14 17.90 -4.92
C PHE A 83 2.74 17.28 -4.95
N LYS A 84 1.80 17.81 -4.18
CA LYS A 84 0.40 17.38 -4.10
C LYS A 84 0.28 15.86 -3.90
N PRO A 85 0.89 15.29 -2.84
CA PRO A 85 0.68 13.89 -2.52
C PRO A 85 -0.79 13.64 -2.17
N TRP A 86 -1.30 12.48 -2.58
CA TRP A 86 -2.68 12.11 -2.31
C TRP A 86 -2.85 11.66 -0.87
N TRP A 87 -1.87 10.86 -0.36
CA TRP A 87 -1.75 10.53 1.05
C TRP A 87 -0.29 10.44 1.51
N ILE A 88 -0.11 10.48 2.82
CA ILE A 88 1.04 9.94 3.53
C ILE A 88 0.65 8.67 4.26
N GLU A 89 1.40 7.60 4.04
CA GLU A 89 1.24 6.29 4.64
C GLU A 89 2.20 6.13 5.81
N GLU A 90 1.68 5.57 6.93
CA GLU A 90 2.44 5.31 8.14
C GLU A 90 3.38 6.47 8.56
N PRO A 91 2.88 7.69 8.74
CA PRO A 91 3.75 8.83 9.07
C PRO A 91 4.44 8.68 10.44
N THR A 92 3.83 7.95 11.38
CA THR A 92 4.34 7.73 12.74
C THR A 92 3.96 6.34 13.22
N SER A 93 4.27 5.99 14.48
CA SER A 93 3.97 4.68 15.07
C SER A 93 2.50 4.27 14.85
N PRO A 94 2.23 3.03 14.41
CA PRO A 94 0.87 2.55 14.14
C PRO A 94 -0.02 2.51 15.39
N ASP A 95 0.56 2.49 16.58
CA ASP A 95 -0.15 2.48 17.84
C ASP A 95 -0.52 3.90 18.33
N ASP A 96 0.05 4.96 17.72
CA ASP A 96 -0.25 6.35 18.09
C ASP A 96 -1.46 6.90 17.32
N VAL A 97 -2.64 6.50 17.77
CA VAL A 97 -3.93 6.93 17.18
C VAL A 97 -4.10 8.45 17.24
N LEU A 98 -3.73 9.08 18.36
CA LEU A 98 -3.90 10.53 18.51
C LEU A 98 -2.85 11.30 17.73
N GLY A 99 -1.64 10.77 17.60
CA GLY A 99 -0.60 11.32 16.73
C GLY A 99 -1.05 11.31 15.26
N HIS A 100 -1.59 10.20 14.77
CA HIS A 100 -2.18 10.14 13.44
C HIS A 100 -3.31 11.16 13.24
N ALA A 101 -4.18 11.34 14.25
CA ALA A 101 -5.24 12.34 14.18
C ALA A 101 -4.69 13.79 14.12
N ALA A 102 -3.65 14.09 14.89
CA ALA A 102 -2.99 15.40 14.87
C ALA A 102 -2.34 15.67 13.49
N ILE A 103 -1.63 14.69 12.94
CA ILE A 103 -1.04 14.76 11.59
C ILE A 103 -2.14 14.97 10.55
N ALA A 104 -3.19 14.13 10.55
CA ALA A 104 -4.30 14.22 9.61
C ALA A 104 -5.00 15.58 9.63
N TYR A 105 -5.11 16.20 10.80
CA TYR A 105 -5.65 17.56 10.92
C TYR A 105 -4.74 18.61 10.30
N ALA A 106 -3.42 18.53 10.59
CA ALA A 106 -2.44 19.55 10.24
C ALA A 106 -2.06 19.60 8.76
N ILE A 107 -2.13 18.46 8.07
CA ILE A 107 -1.66 18.35 6.67
C ILE A 107 -2.76 18.40 5.62
N LYS A 108 -4.00 18.70 6.00
CA LYS A 108 -5.10 18.84 5.03
C LYS A 108 -4.73 19.75 3.87
N PRO A 109 -5.09 19.39 2.62
CA PRO A 109 -6.00 18.34 2.19
C PRO A 109 -5.36 16.97 1.92
N ILE A 110 -4.09 16.77 2.27
CA ILE A 110 -3.40 15.48 2.09
C ILE A 110 -4.01 14.46 3.06
N GLY A 111 -4.36 13.27 2.54
CA GLY A 111 -4.90 12.20 3.37
C GLY A 111 -3.83 11.50 4.20
N VAL A 112 -4.24 10.84 5.27
CA VAL A 112 -3.41 9.88 6.01
C VAL A 112 -3.91 8.48 5.71
N ALA A 113 -2.99 7.57 5.39
CA ALA A 113 -3.25 6.16 5.19
C ALA A 113 -2.43 5.35 6.21
N THR A 114 -3.04 4.36 6.83
CA THR A 114 -2.34 3.42 7.70
C THR A 114 -3.15 2.15 7.92
N GLY A 115 -2.50 1.11 8.40
CA GLY A 115 -3.16 -0.14 8.75
C GLY A 115 -2.34 -1.40 8.53
N GLU A 116 -1.26 -1.37 7.75
CA GLU A 116 -0.44 -2.56 7.48
C GLU A 116 0.17 -3.17 8.74
N ALA A 117 0.49 -2.36 9.73
CA ALA A 117 1.01 -2.79 11.02
C ALA A 117 -0.07 -2.96 12.11
N CYS A 118 -1.33 -2.61 11.83
CA CYS A 118 -2.43 -2.73 12.78
C CYS A 118 -2.87 -4.20 12.94
N GLN A 119 -3.04 -4.63 14.19
CA GLN A 119 -3.15 -6.05 14.54
C GLN A 119 -4.57 -6.54 14.72
N ASN A 120 -5.56 -5.66 14.91
CA ASN A 120 -6.93 -6.03 15.22
C ASN A 120 -7.94 -4.90 14.91
N ARG A 121 -9.21 -5.28 14.80
CA ARG A 121 -10.32 -4.36 14.53
C ARG A 121 -10.47 -3.21 15.52
N ILE A 122 -9.96 -3.33 16.75
CA ILE A 122 -10.12 -2.28 17.77
C ILE A 122 -9.23 -1.07 17.44
N ILE A 123 -8.00 -1.30 17.01
CA ILE A 123 -7.11 -0.22 16.54
C ILE A 123 -7.73 0.50 15.35
N PHE A 124 -8.22 -0.23 14.35
CA PHE A 124 -8.92 0.36 13.20
C PHE A 124 -10.14 1.19 13.64
N LYS A 125 -10.95 0.66 14.56
CA LYS A 125 -12.08 1.42 15.13
C LYS A 125 -11.63 2.72 15.77
N GLN A 126 -10.57 2.70 16.54
CA GLN A 126 -10.04 3.90 17.21
C GLN A 126 -9.50 4.93 16.21
N LEU A 127 -8.74 4.49 15.20
CA LEU A 127 -8.25 5.35 14.12
C LEU A 127 -9.42 6.05 13.39
N MET A 128 -10.46 5.30 13.05
CA MET A 128 -11.65 5.84 12.37
C MET A 128 -12.43 6.81 13.26
N GLN A 129 -12.63 6.46 14.54
CA GLN A 129 -13.33 7.32 15.50
C GLN A 129 -12.59 8.62 15.79
N ALA A 130 -11.27 8.59 15.77
CA ALA A 130 -10.42 9.78 15.95
C ALA A 130 -10.28 10.63 14.68
N ASN A 131 -10.89 10.24 13.55
CA ASN A 131 -10.66 10.84 12.23
C ASN A 131 -9.17 10.90 11.87
N ALA A 132 -8.44 9.87 12.27
CA ALA A 132 -6.99 9.77 12.11
C ALA A 132 -6.56 9.32 10.72
N ILE A 133 -7.47 8.68 9.96
CA ILE A 133 -7.17 8.14 8.64
C ILE A 133 -8.21 8.56 7.60
N SER A 134 -7.73 8.74 6.37
CA SER A 134 -8.54 8.98 5.17
C SER A 134 -8.64 7.73 4.30
N PHE A 135 -7.71 6.78 4.46
CA PHE A 135 -7.63 5.52 3.74
C PHE A 135 -7.26 4.41 4.71
N CYS A 136 -7.96 3.28 4.60
CA CYS A 136 -7.76 2.12 5.47
C CYS A 136 -6.93 1.06 4.75
N GLN A 137 -5.70 0.80 5.24
CA GLN A 137 -4.75 -0.11 4.60
C GLN A 137 -4.61 -1.41 5.39
N ILE A 138 -5.62 -2.26 5.33
CA ILE A 138 -5.61 -3.54 6.04
C ILE A 138 -4.57 -4.48 5.43
N ASP A 139 -3.72 -5.08 6.27
CA ASP A 139 -2.89 -6.21 5.90
C ASP A 139 -3.53 -7.52 6.38
N SER A 140 -3.79 -8.43 5.46
CA SER A 140 -4.49 -9.70 5.74
C SER A 140 -3.64 -10.68 6.55
N CYS A 141 -2.31 -10.51 6.59
CA CYS A 141 -1.39 -11.35 7.34
C CYS A 141 -1.12 -10.81 8.76
N ARG A 142 -1.41 -9.53 9.02
CA ARG A 142 -1.30 -8.92 10.36
C ARG A 142 -2.55 -9.14 11.20
N MET A 143 -3.69 -9.32 10.56
CA MET A 143 -4.97 -9.51 11.20
C MET A 143 -5.17 -10.97 11.65
N GLY A 144 -6.06 -11.18 12.60
CA GLY A 144 -6.40 -12.51 13.15
C GLY A 144 -7.21 -13.42 12.22
N GLY A 145 -7.12 -13.19 10.88
CA GLY A 145 -7.78 -13.98 9.85
C GLY A 145 -8.92 -13.27 9.14
N VAL A 146 -9.57 -13.99 8.24
CA VAL A 146 -10.63 -13.48 7.34
C VAL A 146 -11.71 -12.70 8.10
N ASN A 147 -12.21 -13.22 9.21
CA ASN A 147 -13.30 -12.61 9.98
C ASN A 147 -12.92 -11.22 10.52
N GLU A 148 -11.67 -11.02 10.95
CA GLU A 148 -11.18 -9.73 11.40
C GLU A 148 -11.06 -8.74 10.21
N VAL A 149 -10.55 -9.19 9.08
CA VAL A 149 -10.45 -8.36 7.86
C VAL A 149 -11.84 -7.90 7.41
N LEU A 150 -12.81 -8.83 7.32
CA LEU A 150 -14.18 -8.50 6.93
C LEU A 150 -14.83 -7.52 7.90
N ALA A 151 -14.59 -7.68 9.22
CA ALA A 151 -15.12 -6.75 10.21
C ALA A 151 -14.57 -5.33 10.03
N VAL A 152 -13.29 -5.19 9.66
CA VAL A 152 -12.67 -3.88 9.39
C VAL A 152 -13.21 -3.27 8.10
N ILE A 153 -13.39 -4.05 7.02
CA ILE A 153 -13.99 -3.57 5.77
C ILE A 153 -15.40 -3.01 6.02
N LEU A 154 -16.23 -3.74 6.76
CA LEU A 154 -17.59 -3.28 7.11
C LEU A 154 -17.58 -2.02 7.99
N MET A 155 -16.62 -1.91 8.91
CA MET A 155 -16.43 -0.70 9.70
C MET A 155 -16.01 0.48 8.84
N ALA A 156 -15.03 0.29 7.96
CA ALA A 156 -14.53 1.33 7.09
C ALA A 156 -15.66 1.93 6.23
N GLU A 157 -16.53 1.08 5.67
CA GLU A 157 -17.71 1.54 4.94
C GLU A 157 -18.66 2.34 5.83
N LYS A 158 -18.92 1.89 7.06
CA LYS A 158 -19.77 2.62 8.01
C LYS A 158 -19.23 4.01 8.35
N PHE A 159 -17.90 4.17 8.36
CA PHE A 159 -17.24 5.46 8.60
C PHE A 159 -17.00 6.26 7.31
N GLY A 160 -17.36 5.73 6.13
CA GLY A 160 -17.13 6.37 4.84
C GLY A 160 -15.67 6.44 4.45
N ILE A 161 -14.83 5.49 4.92
CA ILE A 161 -13.40 5.44 4.67
C ILE A 161 -13.10 4.36 3.62
N PRO A 162 -12.52 4.71 2.46
CA PRO A 162 -12.17 3.73 1.44
C PRO A 162 -11.08 2.77 1.94
N VAL A 163 -11.22 1.50 1.54
CA VAL A 163 -10.25 0.45 1.85
C VAL A 163 -9.25 0.31 0.70
N CYS A 164 -7.96 0.37 1.05
CA CYS A 164 -6.83 0.24 0.13
C CYS A 164 -5.87 -0.81 0.69
N PRO A 165 -6.12 -2.12 0.49
CA PRO A 165 -5.37 -3.18 1.15
C PRO A 165 -3.87 -3.12 0.84
N HIS A 166 -3.05 -3.29 1.89
CA HIS A 166 -1.61 -3.47 1.78
C HIS A 166 -1.29 -4.86 1.20
N ALA A 167 -0.25 -4.93 0.37
CA ALA A 167 0.18 -6.17 -0.30
C ALA A 167 1.70 -6.30 -0.46
N GLY A 168 2.47 -5.93 0.55
CA GLY A 168 3.94 -5.91 0.50
C GLY A 168 4.65 -7.26 0.68
N GLY A 169 3.94 -8.36 0.95
CA GLY A 169 4.50 -9.67 1.24
C GLY A 169 4.32 -10.71 0.12
N VAL A 170 5.09 -11.80 0.19
CA VAL A 170 4.98 -12.94 -0.74
C VAL A 170 3.59 -13.55 -0.68
N GLY A 171 2.92 -13.69 -1.83
CA GLY A 171 1.54 -14.20 -1.92
C GLY A 171 0.47 -13.25 -1.41
N LEU A 172 0.85 -12.08 -0.90
CA LEU A 172 -0.11 -11.14 -0.34
C LEU A 172 -0.94 -10.47 -1.44
N CYS A 173 -0.35 -10.16 -2.58
CA CYS A 173 -1.11 -9.70 -3.76
C CYS A 173 -2.16 -10.73 -4.19
N GLU A 174 -1.79 -12.01 -4.25
CA GLU A 174 -2.67 -13.13 -4.59
C GLU A 174 -3.84 -13.25 -3.61
N TYR A 175 -3.60 -12.91 -2.34
CA TYR A 175 -4.60 -13.05 -1.29
C TYR A 175 -5.53 -11.84 -1.17
N VAL A 176 -4.97 -10.63 -1.11
CA VAL A 176 -5.76 -9.40 -0.82
C VAL A 176 -6.74 -9.03 -1.94
N GLN A 177 -6.48 -9.45 -3.19
CA GLN A 177 -7.42 -9.22 -4.29
C GLN A 177 -8.83 -9.76 -3.99
N HIS A 178 -8.94 -10.86 -3.23
CA HIS A 178 -10.23 -11.44 -2.84
C HIS A 178 -10.98 -10.52 -1.87
N PHE A 179 -10.28 -9.87 -0.94
CA PHE A 179 -10.89 -8.90 -0.03
C PHE A 179 -11.31 -7.61 -0.74
N ALA A 180 -10.49 -7.15 -1.69
CA ALA A 180 -10.85 -6.00 -2.52
C ALA A 180 -12.09 -6.27 -3.38
N MET A 181 -12.23 -7.48 -3.92
CA MET A 181 -13.45 -7.90 -4.64
C MET A 181 -14.65 -8.01 -3.70
N PHE A 182 -14.46 -8.55 -2.50
CA PHE A 182 -15.53 -8.60 -1.49
C PHE A 182 -16.00 -7.19 -1.12
N ASP A 183 -15.08 -6.25 -0.86
CA ASP A 183 -15.43 -4.86 -0.59
C ASP A 183 -16.27 -4.28 -1.73
N TYR A 184 -15.81 -4.42 -2.97
CA TYR A 184 -16.52 -3.89 -4.14
C TYR A 184 -17.89 -4.54 -4.35
N ILE A 185 -18.00 -5.86 -4.29
CA ILE A 185 -19.23 -6.59 -4.66
C ILE A 185 -20.26 -6.56 -3.54
N CYS A 186 -19.81 -6.71 -2.29
CA CYS A 186 -20.70 -6.99 -1.17
C CYS A 186 -20.87 -5.80 -0.20
N VAL A 187 -20.02 -4.79 -0.26
CA VAL A 187 -19.98 -3.73 0.75
C VAL A 187 -20.16 -2.36 0.11
N SER A 188 -19.16 -1.86 -0.62
CA SER A 188 -19.14 -0.49 -1.11
C SER A 188 -19.86 -0.26 -2.43
N GLY A 189 -19.87 -1.25 -3.31
CA GLY A 189 -20.37 -1.08 -4.69
C GLY A 189 -19.62 -0.04 -5.51
N SER A 190 -18.45 0.40 -5.06
CA SER A 190 -17.67 1.50 -5.62
C SER A 190 -16.19 1.18 -5.76
N LEU A 191 -15.60 1.67 -6.84
CA LEU A 191 -14.14 1.66 -7.03
C LEU A 191 -13.51 3.04 -6.73
N GLU A 192 -14.31 4.01 -6.34
CA GLU A 192 -13.84 5.36 -6.08
C GLU A 192 -12.93 5.39 -4.85
N ASN A 193 -11.72 5.91 -5.04
CA ASN A 193 -10.68 5.99 -4.00
C ASN A 193 -10.29 4.64 -3.37
N ARG A 194 -10.65 3.52 -3.99
CA ARG A 194 -10.33 2.16 -3.54
C ARG A 194 -9.26 1.56 -4.45
N LEU A 195 -8.08 1.37 -3.91
CA LEU A 195 -6.90 0.86 -4.62
C LEU A 195 -6.30 -0.30 -3.86
N VAL A 196 -5.82 -1.29 -4.58
CA VAL A 196 -5.04 -2.40 -4.01
C VAL A 196 -3.56 -2.13 -4.25
N GLU A 197 -2.73 -2.35 -3.25
CA GLU A 197 -1.28 -2.31 -3.47
C GLU A 197 -0.84 -3.42 -4.41
N TYR A 198 0.15 -3.11 -5.23
CA TYR A 198 0.83 -4.09 -6.07
C TYR A 198 2.34 -3.94 -5.96
N VAL A 199 2.99 -5.03 -5.64
CA VAL A 199 4.46 -5.17 -5.61
C VAL A 199 4.86 -6.24 -6.60
N ASP A 200 5.70 -5.89 -7.57
CA ASP A 200 6.08 -6.75 -8.70
C ASP A 200 7.25 -7.68 -8.30
N HIS A 201 6.98 -8.68 -7.47
CA HIS A 201 7.98 -9.69 -7.10
C HIS A 201 7.35 -11.01 -6.62
N LEU A 202 8.06 -12.11 -6.85
CA LEU A 202 7.81 -13.46 -6.30
C LEU A 202 6.47 -14.10 -6.68
N HIS A 203 5.78 -13.58 -7.69
CA HIS A 203 4.53 -14.15 -8.19
C HIS A 203 4.72 -15.51 -8.88
N GLU A 204 5.91 -15.76 -9.40
CA GLU A 204 6.32 -17.00 -10.08
C GLU A 204 6.24 -18.25 -9.20
N HIS A 205 6.21 -18.08 -7.88
CA HIS A 205 6.14 -19.20 -6.93
C HIS A 205 4.71 -19.72 -6.69
N PHE A 206 3.69 -19.10 -7.28
CA PHE A 206 2.29 -19.49 -7.11
C PHE A 206 1.70 -20.16 -8.34
N TYR A 207 0.76 -21.10 -8.15
CA TYR A 207 0.03 -21.71 -9.24
C TYR A 207 -0.92 -20.75 -9.95
N HIS A 208 -1.45 -19.78 -9.21
CA HIS A 208 -2.42 -18.78 -9.69
C HIS A 208 -1.95 -17.37 -9.34
N PRO A 209 -0.86 -16.89 -9.97
CA PRO A 209 -0.34 -15.57 -9.73
C PRO A 209 -1.36 -14.49 -10.11
N VAL A 210 -1.27 -13.32 -9.49
CA VAL A 210 -2.11 -12.19 -9.88
C VAL A 210 -1.84 -11.79 -11.33
N VAL A 211 -2.90 -11.37 -12.01
CA VAL A 211 -2.82 -10.84 -13.37
C VAL A 211 -3.11 -9.34 -13.33
N MET A 212 -2.15 -8.55 -13.77
CA MET A 212 -2.29 -7.10 -13.87
C MET A 212 -2.53 -6.68 -15.31
N LYS A 213 -3.48 -5.77 -15.51
CA LYS A 213 -3.74 -5.15 -16.82
C LYS A 213 -4.13 -3.69 -16.63
N ASP A 214 -3.43 -2.79 -17.29
CA ASP A 214 -3.68 -1.35 -17.28
C ASP A 214 -3.81 -0.79 -15.84
N GLY A 215 -2.88 -1.16 -14.94
CA GLY A 215 -2.88 -0.75 -13.53
C GLY A 215 -4.04 -1.31 -12.71
N ARG A 216 -4.60 -2.46 -13.09
CA ARG A 216 -5.73 -3.11 -12.40
C ARG A 216 -5.48 -4.58 -12.18
N TYR A 217 -5.92 -5.07 -11.03
CA TYR A 217 -6.05 -6.51 -10.79
C TYR A 217 -7.18 -7.09 -11.66
N MET A 218 -6.89 -8.18 -12.33
CA MET A 218 -7.90 -8.97 -13.05
C MET A 218 -8.44 -10.04 -12.11
N PRO A 219 -9.78 -10.20 -12.01
CA PRO A 219 -10.37 -11.20 -11.13
C PRO A 219 -9.87 -12.62 -11.48
N PRO A 220 -9.43 -13.41 -10.47
CA PRO A 220 -9.08 -14.79 -10.69
C PRO A 220 -10.32 -15.61 -11.08
N THR A 221 -10.17 -16.54 -11.99
CA THR A 221 -11.27 -17.41 -12.46
C THR A 221 -11.21 -18.83 -11.87
N ALA A 222 -10.05 -19.22 -11.31
CA ALA A 222 -9.91 -20.51 -10.62
C ALA A 222 -10.54 -20.43 -9.22
N PRO A 223 -11.12 -21.54 -8.73
CA PRO A 223 -11.63 -21.60 -7.36
C PRO A 223 -10.49 -21.53 -6.33
N GLY A 224 -10.79 -21.04 -5.12
CA GLY A 224 -9.84 -20.93 -4.00
C GLY A 224 -9.35 -19.51 -3.78
N TYR A 225 -8.25 -19.37 -3.03
CA TYR A 225 -7.69 -18.09 -2.61
C TYR A 225 -6.42 -17.66 -3.36
N SER A 226 -6.05 -18.40 -4.40
CA SER A 226 -4.87 -18.11 -5.26
C SER A 226 -3.51 -18.18 -4.55
N ILE A 227 -3.43 -18.68 -3.32
CA ILE A 227 -2.23 -18.72 -2.47
C ILE A 227 -1.49 -20.05 -2.44
N SER A 228 -1.85 -20.99 -3.32
CA SER A 228 -1.15 -22.28 -3.40
C SER A 228 0.20 -22.09 -4.07
N MET A 229 1.27 -22.35 -3.32
CA MET A 229 2.64 -22.33 -3.83
C MET A 229 2.96 -23.60 -4.63
N LYS A 230 3.86 -23.46 -5.58
CA LYS A 230 4.40 -24.59 -6.34
C LYS A 230 5.28 -25.47 -5.44
N GLU A 231 5.14 -26.78 -5.55
CA GLU A 231 5.95 -27.77 -4.80
C GLU A 231 7.45 -27.50 -4.99
N ALA A 232 7.89 -27.27 -6.23
CA ALA A 232 9.30 -26.97 -6.51
C ALA A 232 9.82 -25.73 -5.77
N SER A 233 8.97 -24.72 -5.53
CA SER A 233 9.35 -23.55 -4.74
C SER A 233 9.44 -23.87 -3.26
N LEU A 234 8.59 -24.73 -2.74
CA LEU A 234 8.69 -25.18 -1.36
C LEU A 234 9.97 -26.01 -1.16
N ASP A 235 10.25 -26.96 -2.05
CA ASP A 235 11.47 -27.79 -2.00
C ASP A 235 12.73 -26.97 -2.08
N GLU A 236 12.71 -25.84 -2.81
CA GLU A 236 13.88 -24.95 -2.95
C GLU A 236 14.06 -24.03 -1.74
N PHE A 237 12.98 -23.43 -1.24
CA PHE A 237 13.07 -22.33 -0.27
C PHE A 237 12.60 -22.66 1.14
N GLU A 238 12.08 -23.86 1.44
CA GLU A 238 11.65 -24.23 2.79
C GLU A 238 12.82 -24.19 3.78
N TYR A 239 12.73 -23.35 4.78
CA TYR A 239 13.75 -23.26 5.83
C TYR A 239 13.57 -24.36 6.88
N PRO A 240 14.63 -25.03 7.35
CA PRO A 240 16.05 -24.89 6.93
C PRO A 240 16.50 -25.93 5.90
N HIS A 241 15.59 -26.71 5.33
CA HIS A 241 15.89 -27.92 4.56
C HIS A 241 15.87 -27.73 3.05
N GLY A 242 15.36 -26.63 2.56
CA GLY A 242 15.31 -26.29 1.14
C GLY A 242 16.72 -26.11 0.54
N GLN A 243 16.83 -26.36 -0.76
CA GLN A 243 18.12 -26.31 -1.48
C GLN A 243 18.82 -24.95 -1.36
N ALA A 244 18.07 -23.87 -1.29
CA ALA A 244 18.60 -22.50 -1.15
C ALA A 244 19.37 -22.28 0.18
N TRP A 245 19.18 -23.14 1.20
CA TRP A 245 19.82 -23.05 2.51
C TRP A 245 20.96 -24.05 2.70
N SER A 246 21.20 -24.91 1.68
CA SER A 246 22.26 -25.92 1.69
C SER A 246 23.58 -25.26 1.25
N THR A 247 24.31 -24.62 2.19
CA THR A 247 25.67 -24.05 2.00
C THR A 247 26.70 -24.85 2.77
#